data_39f2f056034ac65d7caf5ec7fd861599
#
_entry.id   39f2f056034ac65d7caf5ec7fd861599
#
_cell.length_a   1.000
_cell.length_b   1.000
_cell.length_c   1.000
_cell.angle_alpha   90.00
_cell.angle_beta   90.00
_cell.angle_gamma   90.00
#
_symmetry.space_group_name_H-M   'P 1'
#
loop_
_entity.id
_entity.type
_entity.pdbx_description
1 polymer ?
#
loop_
_entity_poly.entity_id
_entity_poly.type
_entity_poly.pdbx_seq_one_letter_code
_entity_poly.pdbx_strand_id
1 'polypeptide(L)'
;MLQRLIICCLLLPAMISSTSLGDTATVAKPTYRLIEPDKVMLRPYTAHYNVRFHGISGGDIVATLVSLGNGRYRFRSHLLPNFLGRLFTSDQAEDVSEFELTADGTIRPLHFRSDDGSNSTKDDIALDFNWNNNTVTGRAEDKDIFMSVPVGAQDRLTIQLTASLALQAKRDIGILSMQERNELQEFKITQQSTEQVHTDDGDFNAVVLLSERMSGSSRSSRYWYAPELGYIPVHAERSSHGKVDIVMQLKWVKLGE
;
A
#
# COMPACT_ATOMS: atom_id res chain seq x y z
N MET A 1 13.39 -18.46 -4.73
CA MET A 1 13.83 -17.09 -5.07
C MET A 1 12.77 -16.26 -5.80
N LEU A 2 11.76 -16.85 -6.40
CA LEU A 2 10.69 -16.14 -7.15
C LEU A 2 9.51 -15.67 -6.27
N GLN A 3 9.29 -16.33 -5.14
CA GLN A 3 8.16 -16.10 -4.22
C GLN A 3 8.25 -14.78 -3.42
N ARG A 4 9.46 -14.20 -3.33
CA ARG A 4 9.73 -12.97 -2.57
C ARG A 4 9.23 -11.68 -3.21
N LEU A 5 8.55 -11.77 -4.33
CA LEU A 5 8.23 -10.63 -5.18
C LEU A 5 6.76 -10.22 -5.21
N ILE A 6 5.85 -10.90 -4.56
CA ILE A 6 4.41 -10.83 -4.87
C ILE A 6 3.65 -9.76 -4.07
N ILE A 7 4.18 -9.37 -2.95
CA ILE A 7 3.75 -8.10 -2.32
C ILE A 7 4.60 -6.94 -2.87
N CYS A 8 5.68 -7.27 -3.61
CA CYS A 8 6.55 -6.36 -4.32
C CYS A 8 7.22 -7.01 -5.54
N CYS A 9 6.55 -7.35 -6.66
CA CYS A 9 7.17 -7.70 -7.95
C CYS A 9 7.05 -9.13 -8.51
N LEU A 10 6.53 -9.27 -9.71
CA LEU A 10 6.63 -10.46 -10.58
C LEU A 10 7.18 -10.12 -11.97
N LEU A 11 7.91 -11.06 -12.60
CA LEU A 11 8.50 -10.99 -13.94
C LEU A 11 8.00 -12.14 -14.84
N LEU A 12 7.63 -11.86 -16.07
CA LEU A 12 8.00 -12.41 -17.41
C LEU A 12 6.87 -12.32 -18.47
N PRO A 13 7.12 -12.50 -19.80
CA PRO A 13 6.83 -11.49 -20.78
C PRO A 13 5.64 -11.78 -21.76
N ALA A 14 5.27 -10.73 -22.42
CA ALA A 14 4.46 -10.40 -23.58
C ALA A 14 3.78 -11.48 -24.46
N MET A 15 2.57 -11.15 -24.95
CA MET A 15 2.18 -10.84 -26.34
C MET A 15 0.66 -10.67 -26.49
N ILE A 16 0.27 -9.52 -26.99
CA ILE A 16 -0.64 -9.05 -28.05
C ILE A 16 -2.06 -9.62 -28.19
N SER A 17 -3.05 -8.74 -28.18
CA SER A 17 -4.00 -8.26 -29.18
C SER A 17 -5.45 -8.10 -28.73
N SER A 18 -5.85 -6.92 -28.82
CA SER A 18 -7.03 -6.14 -29.26
C SER A 18 -8.42 -6.75 -29.44
N THR A 19 -9.37 -5.83 -29.23
CA THR A 19 -10.74 -5.57 -29.76
C THR A 19 -11.87 -6.04 -28.84
N SER A 20 -12.93 -5.32 -28.60
CA SER A 20 -13.57 -4.05 -28.90
C SER A 20 -14.99 -4.10 -28.35
N LEU A 21 -15.54 -2.93 -27.95
CA LEU A 21 -16.95 -2.50 -27.96
C LEU A 21 -18.03 -3.27 -27.19
N GLY A 22 -18.72 -2.50 -26.33
CA GLY A 22 -20.11 -2.71 -26.07
C GLY A 22 -20.66 -2.22 -24.72
N ASP A 23 -21.46 -1.19 -24.82
CA ASP A 23 -22.52 -0.73 -23.94
C ASP A 23 -22.20 -0.03 -22.61
N THR A 24 -22.46 1.28 -22.68
CA THR A 24 -22.58 2.21 -21.56
C THR A 24 -23.88 1.98 -20.77
N ALA A 25 -23.81 1.16 -19.73
CA ALA A 25 -24.75 1.27 -18.62
C ALA A 25 -24.26 2.42 -17.73
N THR A 26 -24.98 3.52 -17.67
CA THR A 26 -24.72 4.63 -16.74
C THR A 26 -24.95 4.11 -15.31
N VAL A 27 -23.91 3.61 -14.69
CA VAL A 27 -23.92 3.29 -13.26
C VAL A 27 -23.94 4.61 -12.50
N ALA A 28 -24.95 4.80 -11.66
CA ALA A 28 -25.06 5.98 -10.80
C ALA A 28 -23.76 6.15 -10.01
N LYS A 29 -23.12 7.33 -10.18
CA LYS A 29 -21.89 7.69 -9.51
C LYS A 29 -22.10 7.62 -8.00
N PRO A 30 -21.32 6.87 -7.23
CA PRO A 30 -21.45 6.86 -5.77
C PRO A 30 -21.24 8.28 -5.25
N THR A 31 -22.18 8.78 -4.46
CA THR A 31 -22.09 10.10 -3.85
C THR A 31 -21.26 9.99 -2.58
N TYR A 32 -19.96 10.21 -2.70
CA TYR A 32 -19.08 10.31 -1.53
C TYR A 32 -19.35 11.62 -0.81
N ARG A 33 -19.62 11.55 0.49
CA ARG A 33 -19.73 12.73 1.33
C ARG A 33 -18.32 13.31 1.48
N LEU A 34 -18.08 14.50 0.92
CA LEU A 34 -16.81 15.20 1.04
C LEU A 34 -16.39 15.27 2.51
N ILE A 35 -15.16 14.90 2.80
CA ILE A 35 -14.57 15.03 4.15
C ILE A 35 -14.35 16.53 4.37
N GLU A 36 -14.78 17.03 5.53
CA GLU A 36 -14.52 18.41 5.91
C GLU A 36 -12.99 18.62 5.95
N PRO A 37 -12.47 19.66 5.26
CA PRO A 37 -11.03 19.82 5.03
C PRO A 37 -10.20 20.11 6.28
N ASP A 38 -10.82 20.29 7.45
CA ASP A 38 -10.13 20.77 8.65
C ASP A 38 -9.77 19.67 9.66
N LYS A 39 -10.09 18.41 9.39
CA LYS A 39 -9.78 17.31 10.31
C LYS A 39 -8.96 16.22 9.63
N VAL A 40 -7.67 16.21 9.94
CA VAL A 40 -6.78 15.10 9.57
C VAL A 40 -7.19 13.86 10.36
N MET A 41 -7.63 12.82 9.68
CA MET A 41 -8.11 11.59 10.33
C MET A 41 -7.94 10.35 9.45
N LEU A 42 -7.74 9.23 10.11
CA LEU A 42 -7.86 7.92 9.47
C LEU A 42 -9.31 7.44 9.59
N ARG A 43 -9.99 7.38 8.45
CA ARG A 43 -11.33 6.80 8.35
C ARG A 43 -11.21 5.31 8.04
N PRO A 44 -11.88 4.42 8.78
CA PRO A 44 -11.96 3.00 8.42
C PRO A 44 -12.48 2.81 7.00
N TYR A 45 -11.94 1.82 6.29
CA TYR A 45 -12.40 1.49 4.94
C TYR A 45 -12.04 0.04 4.56
N THR A 46 -12.74 -0.46 3.54
CA THR A 46 -12.32 -1.64 2.78
C THR A 46 -12.23 -1.24 1.32
N ALA A 47 -11.09 -1.46 0.71
CA ALA A 47 -10.83 -1.17 -0.70
C ALA A 47 -10.39 -2.44 -1.42
N HIS A 48 -10.90 -2.65 -2.61
CA HIS A 48 -10.62 -3.81 -3.45
C HIS A 48 -9.91 -3.35 -4.72
N TYR A 49 -8.75 -3.91 -4.99
CA TYR A 49 -7.91 -3.54 -6.12
C TYR A 49 -7.65 -4.72 -7.02
N ASN A 50 -7.65 -4.51 -8.33
CA ASN A 50 -7.06 -5.44 -9.28
C ASN A 50 -5.56 -5.20 -9.38
N VAL A 51 -4.77 -6.26 -9.41
CA VAL A 51 -3.32 -6.21 -9.58
C VAL A 51 -2.94 -6.83 -10.89
N ARG A 52 -2.21 -6.08 -11.69
CA ARG A 52 -1.65 -6.53 -12.96
C ARG A 52 -0.14 -6.53 -12.88
N PHE A 53 0.42 -7.53 -13.51
CA PHE A 53 1.84 -7.70 -13.65
C PHE A 53 2.20 -7.79 -15.13
N HIS A 54 3.02 -6.85 -15.61
CA HIS A 54 3.29 -6.68 -17.06
C HIS A 54 2.01 -6.71 -17.92
N GLY A 55 0.95 -6.09 -17.46
CA GLY A 55 -0.35 -6.03 -18.15
C GLY A 55 -1.26 -7.24 -17.95
N ILE A 56 -0.78 -8.33 -17.33
CA ILE A 56 -1.56 -9.54 -17.08
C ILE A 56 -2.13 -9.47 -15.66
N SER A 57 -3.44 -9.69 -15.49
CA SER A 57 -4.04 -9.75 -14.16
C SER A 57 -3.52 -10.95 -13.37
N GLY A 58 -2.94 -10.68 -12.20
CA GLY A 58 -2.46 -11.68 -11.25
C GLY A 58 -3.48 -12.02 -10.16
N GLY A 59 -4.52 -11.21 -10.01
CA GLY A 59 -5.52 -11.34 -8.96
C GLY A 59 -5.93 -9.99 -8.39
N ASP A 60 -6.45 -10.02 -7.19
CA ASP A 60 -6.94 -8.84 -6.49
C ASP A 60 -6.26 -8.69 -5.11
N ILE A 61 -6.27 -7.47 -4.57
CA ILE A 61 -5.89 -7.17 -3.18
C ILE A 61 -7.10 -6.57 -2.48
N VAL A 62 -7.35 -7.03 -1.27
CA VAL A 62 -8.31 -6.40 -0.35
C VAL A 62 -7.55 -5.71 0.76
N ALA A 63 -7.62 -4.39 0.79
CA ALA A 63 -7.04 -3.56 1.84
C ALA A 63 -8.14 -3.13 2.82
N THR A 64 -7.95 -3.41 4.11
CA THR A 64 -8.95 -3.10 5.15
C THR A 64 -8.30 -2.35 6.30
N LEU A 65 -8.77 -1.15 6.57
CA LEU A 65 -8.40 -0.34 7.73
C LEU A 65 -9.56 -0.34 8.73
N VAL A 66 -9.29 -0.76 9.96
CA VAL A 66 -10.28 -0.73 11.05
C VAL A 66 -9.73 0.03 12.26
N SER A 67 -10.61 0.73 12.97
CA SER A 67 -10.29 1.31 14.26
C SER A 67 -10.46 0.24 15.36
N LEU A 68 -9.48 0.15 16.24
CA LEU A 68 -9.50 -0.70 17.43
C LEU A 68 -9.89 0.09 18.69
N GLY A 69 -10.20 1.39 18.54
CA GLY A 69 -10.45 2.31 19.65
C GLY A 69 -9.17 2.92 20.23
N ASN A 70 -9.31 3.98 21.02
CA ASN A 70 -8.21 4.65 21.73
C ASN A 70 -7.02 5.05 20.85
N GLY A 71 -7.29 5.50 19.62
CA GLY A 71 -6.25 5.88 18.65
C GLY A 71 -5.50 4.71 18.01
N ARG A 72 -5.89 3.48 18.30
CA ARG A 72 -5.31 2.28 17.70
C ARG A 72 -6.07 1.85 16.46
N TYR A 73 -5.33 1.32 15.48
CA TYR A 73 -5.84 0.86 14.21
C TYR A 73 -5.15 -0.44 13.81
N ARG A 74 -5.84 -1.21 12.95
CA ARG A 74 -5.26 -2.33 12.22
C ARG A 74 -5.47 -2.12 10.72
N PHE A 75 -4.39 -2.22 9.98
CA PHE A 75 -4.43 -2.21 8.52
C PHE A 75 -3.99 -3.56 8.00
N ARG A 76 -4.80 -4.14 7.15
CA ARG A 76 -4.63 -5.47 6.56
C ARG A 76 -4.62 -5.36 5.05
N SER A 77 -3.70 -6.06 4.41
CA SER A 77 -3.64 -6.25 2.96
C SER A 77 -3.64 -7.74 2.67
N HIS A 78 -4.70 -8.23 2.06
CA HIS A 78 -4.89 -9.64 1.75
C HIS A 78 -4.92 -9.86 0.24
N LEU A 79 -4.08 -10.78 -0.24
CA LEU A 79 -3.96 -11.10 -1.66
C LEU A 79 -4.93 -12.22 -2.05
N LEU A 80 -5.68 -12.00 -3.12
CA LEU A 80 -6.62 -12.95 -3.73
C LEU A 80 -6.13 -13.29 -5.15
N PRO A 81 -5.19 -14.23 -5.30
CA PRO A 81 -4.64 -14.55 -6.61
C PRO A 81 -5.69 -15.24 -7.49
N ASN A 82 -5.71 -14.88 -8.77
CA ASN A 82 -6.47 -15.63 -9.77
C ASN A 82 -5.73 -16.95 -10.14
N PHE A 83 -6.25 -17.70 -11.11
CA PHE A 83 -5.65 -18.98 -11.54
C PHE A 83 -4.14 -18.83 -11.88
N LEU A 84 -3.76 -17.78 -12.62
CA LEU A 84 -2.36 -17.53 -12.99
C LEU A 84 -1.55 -17.05 -11.78
N GLY A 85 -2.12 -16.20 -10.93
CA GLY A 85 -1.47 -15.72 -9.72
C GLY A 85 -1.14 -16.86 -8.75
N ARG A 86 -1.99 -17.89 -8.64
CA ARG A 86 -1.76 -19.08 -7.77
C ARG A 86 -0.53 -19.90 -8.15
N LEU A 87 0.00 -19.73 -9.35
CA LEU A 87 1.28 -20.35 -9.71
C LEU A 87 2.48 -19.71 -8.97
N PHE A 88 2.29 -18.53 -8.40
CA PHE A 88 3.35 -17.72 -7.81
C PHE A 88 3.11 -17.32 -6.36
N THR A 89 1.87 -17.41 -5.86
CA THR A 89 1.51 -16.99 -4.51
C THR A 89 0.32 -17.77 -3.98
N SER A 90 0.18 -17.77 -2.66
CA SER A 90 -0.95 -18.36 -1.94
C SER A 90 -2.11 -17.37 -1.82
N ASP A 91 -3.34 -17.88 -1.76
CA ASP A 91 -4.54 -17.12 -1.39
C ASP A 91 -4.65 -16.86 0.13
N GLN A 92 -3.66 -17.32 0.89
CA GLN A 92 -3.52 -17.02 2.31
C GLN A 92 -2.48 -15.92 2.59
N ALA A 93 -1.83 -15.38 1.51
CA ALA A 93 -0.81 -14.36 1.68
C ALA A 93 -1.41 -13.04 2.21
N GLU A 94 -0.85 -12.54 3.32
CA GLU A 94 -1.38 -11.42 4.05
C GLU A 94 -0.30 -10.58 4.73
N ASP A 95 -0.47 -9.25 4.66
CA ASP A 95 0.24 -8.30 5.52
C ASP A 95 -0.72 -7.68 6.53
N VAL A 96 -0.31 -7.56 7.78
CA VAL A 96 -1.08 -6.90 8.86
C VAL A 96 -0.17 -5.95 9.62
N SER A 97 -0.60 -4.71 9.78
CA SER A 97 0.01 -3.74 10.68
C SER A 97 -0.97 -3.30 11.75
N GLU A 98 -0.57 -3.38 13.01
CA GLU A 98 -1.23 -2.68 14.11
C GLU A 98 -0.40 -1.47 14.49
N PHE A 99 -1.05 -0.33 14.63
CA PHE A 99 -0.38 0.94 14.90
C PHE A 99 -1.24 1.86 15.74
N GLU A 100 -0.63 2.89 16.29
CA GLU A 100 -1.32 4.01 16.93
C GLU A 100 -1.22 5.29 16.09
N LEU A 101 -2.29 6.07 16.06
CA LEU A 101 -2.30 7.44 15.62
C LEU A 101 -2.21 8.34 16.85
N THR A 102 -1.09 9.02 17.00
CA THR A 102 -0.83 9.91 18.13
C THR A 102 -1.60 11.23 17.99
N ALA A 103 -1.71 12.00 19.06
CA ALA A 103 -2.47 13.25 19.08
C ALA A 103 -1.92 14.33 18.11
N ASP A 104 -0.65 14.25 17.76
CA ASP A 104 0.00 15.14 16.78
C ASP A 104 -0.17 14.66 15.32
N GLY A 105 -0.93 13.57 15.10
CA GLY A 105 -1.21 13.00 13.78
C GLY A 105 -0.08 12.14 13.23
N THR A 106 0.84 11.67 14.07
CA THR A 106 1.91 10.74 13.66
C THR A 106 1.43 9.29 13.77
N ILE A 107 1.73 8.49 12.76
CA ILE A 107 1.53 7.03 12.82
C ILE A 107 2.76 6.39 13.46
N ARG A 108 2.53 5.56 14.48
CA ARG A 108 3.53 4.71 15.12
C ARG A 108 3.15 3.26 14.96
N PRO A 109 3.82 2.50 14.05
CA PRO A 109 3.67 1.05 13.99
C PRO A 109 3.94 0.41 15.36
N LEU A 110 3.16 -0.60 15.72
CA LEU A 110 3.35 -1.38 16.95
C LEU A 110 3.76 -2.80 16.61
N HIS A 111 3.01 -3.43 15.71
CA HIS A 111 3.23 -4.82 15.28
C HIS A 111 3.04 -4.89 13.78
N PHE A 112 4.01 -5.46 13.08
CA PHE A 112 3.90 -5.80 11.67
C PHE A 112 4.09 -7.28 11.46
N ARG A 113 3.21 -7.90 10.69
CA ARG A 113 3.26 -9.31 10.31
C ARG A 113 3.06 -9.41 8.80
N SER A 114 3.87 -10.27 8.18
CA SER A 114 3.72 -10.63 6.76
C SER A 114 3.84 -12.14 6.67
N ASP A 115 2.81 -12.77 6.14
CA ASP A 115 2.70 -14.20 5.88
C ASP A 115 2.56 -14.40 4.38
N ASP A 116 3.41 -15.20 3.76
CA ASP A 116 3.34 -15.49 2.34
C ASP A 116 2.28 -16.55 2.00
N GLY A 117 1.60 -17.07 3.03
CA GLY A 117 0.56 -18.10 2.94
C GLY A 117 1.09 -19.48 2.57
N SER A 118 2.41 -19.70 2.64
CA SER A 118 3.01 -21.02 2.48
C SER A 118 3.02 -21.80 3.81
N ASN A 119 3.29 -23.09 3.76
CA ASN A 119 3.49 -23.90 4.97
C ASN A 119 4.85 -23.66 5.63
N SER A 120 5.70 -22.82 5.06
CA SER A 120 7.04 -22.50 5.54
C SER A 120 7.06 -21.08 6.10
N THR A 121 7.51 -20.91 7.33
CA THR A 121 7.69 -19.59 7.96
C THR A 121 8.99 -18.90 7.53
N LYS A 122 9.72 -19.47 6.59
CA LYS A 122 11.05 -19.00 6.18
C LYS A 122 11.03 -17.58 5.60
N ASP A 123 9.98 -17.24 4.89
CA ASP A 123 9.83 -15.91 4.25
C ASP A 123 8.91 -14.97 5.05
N ASP A 124 8.37 -15.43 6.19
CA ASP A 124 7.52 -14.64 7.06
C ASP A 124 8.31 -13.54 7.78
N ILE A 125 7.58 -12.48 8.10
CA ILE A 125 8.10 -11.33 8.84
C ILE A 125 7.21 -11.09 10.05
N ALA A 126 7.84 -10.92 11.20
CA ALA A 126 7.19 -10.53 12.45
C ALA A 126 8.04 -9.47 13.13
N LEU A 127 7.57 -8.24 13.17
CA LEU A 127 8.30 -7.11 13.76
C LEU A 127 7.46 -6.45 14.85
N ASP A 128 8.09 -6.12 15.96
CA ASP A 128 7.53 -5.42 17.10
C ASP A 128 8.32 -4.13 17.35
N PHE A 129 7.64 -2.98 17.33
CA PHE A 129 8.23 -1.66 17.50
C PHE A 129 8.11 -1.20 18.95
N ASN A 130 9.21 -0.74 19.52
CA ASN A 130 9.25 -0.16 20.86
C ASN A 130 9.68 1.31 20.79
N TRP A 131 8.73 2.21 20.93
CA TRP A 131 8.95 3.65 20.82
C TRP A 131 9.52 4.30 22.08
N ASN A 132 9.65 3.58 23.18
CA ASN A 132 10.32 4.09 24.39
C ASN A 132 11.85 4.16 24.19
N ASN A 133 12.40 3.28 23.38
CA ASN A 133 13.83 3.20 23.10
C ASN A 133 14.13 3.22 21.57
N ASN A 134 13.11 3.43 20.73
CA ASN A 134 13.23 3.47 19.27
C ASN A 134 13.92 2.25 18.70
N THR A 135 13.43 1.06 19.06
CA THR A 135 13.95 -0.21 18.56
C THR A 135 12.86 -1.05 17.90
N VAL A 136 13.30 -1.90 16.98
CA VAL A 136 12.49 -2.97 16.39
C VAL A 136 13.11 -4.30 16.74
N THR A 137 12.30 -5.22 17.20
CA THR A 137 12.65 -6.61 17.47
C THR A 137 11.73 -7.53 16.68
N GLY A 138 12.16 -8.78 16.49
CA GLY A 138 11.29 -9.75 15.84
C GLY A 138 12.07 -10.79 15.04
N ARG A 139 11.42 -11.26 13.96
CA ARG A 139 12.00 -12.27 13.07
C ARG A 139 11.65 -11.95 11.63
N ALA A 140 12.61 -12.12 10.74
CA ALA A 140 12.41 -12.03 9.30
C ALA A 140 13.37 -12.98 8.59
N GLU A 141 12.88 -13.75 7.63
CA GLU A 141 13.68 -14.70 6.84
C GLU A 141 14.50 -15.67 7.72
N ASP A 142 13.86 -16.26 8.73
CA ASP A 142 14.49 -17.16 9.72
C ASP A 142 15.64 -16.53 10.55
N LYS A 143 15.73 -15.18 10.57
CA LYS A 143 16.72 -14.45 11.35
C LYS A 143 16.04 -13.61 12.42
N ASP A 144 16.63 -13.58 13.60
CA ASP A 144 16.21 -12.65 14.64
C ASP A 144 16.62 -11.22 14.26
N ILE A 145 15.70 -10.29 14.50
CA ILE A 145 15.88 -8.87 14.22
C ILE A 145 15.99 -8.13 15.55
N PHE A 146 17.02 -7.32 15.67
CA PHE A 146 17.16 -6.30 16.71
C PHE A 146 17.90 -5.11 16.12
N MET A 147 17.21 -3.98 15.99
CA MET A 147 17.82 -2.78 15.44
C MET A 147 17.18 -1.51 15.95
N SER A 148 17.96 -0.43 15.97
CA SER A 148 17.46 0.91 16.23
C SER A 148 16.80 1.49 14.99
N VAL A 149 15.71 2.23 15.18
CA VAL A 149 14.98 2.90 14.11
C VAL A 149 14.80 4.38 14.46
N PRO A 150 14.77 5.29 13.48
CA PRO A 150 14.49 6.70 13.74
C PRO A 150 13.03 6.88 14.21
N VAL A 151 12.78 7.98 14.93
CA VAL A 151 11.41 8.40 15.23
C VAL A 151 10.67 8.62 13.92
N GLY A 152 9.45 8.07 13.81
CA GLY A 152 8.64 8.15 12.60
C GLY A 152 8.93 7.06 11.57
N ALA A 153 9.79 6.08 11.87
CA ALA A 153 9.94 4.90 11.02
C ALA A 153 8.62 4.18 10.84
N GLN A 154 8.36 3.72 9.63
CA GLN A 154 7.14 3.07 9.23
C GLN A 154 7.39 1.59 8.90
N ASP A 155 6.33 0.78 8.87
CA ASP A 155 6.33 -0.50 8.19
C ASP A 155 5.78 -0.35 6.76
N ARG A 156 5.75 -1.44 6.01
CA ARG A 156 5.32 -1.51 4.61
C ARG A 156 3.87 -1.03 4.39
N LEU A 157 2.99 -1.22 5.36
CA LEU A 157 1.59 -0.82 5.26
C LEU A 157 1.37 0.62 5.74
N THR A 158 1.99 0.99 6.85
CA THR A 158 1.77 2.30 7.46
C THR A 158 2.39 3.46 6.69
N ILE A 159 3.42 3.22 5.88
CA ILE A 159 4.05 4.27 5.06
C ILE A 159 3.06 4.94 4.10
N GLN A 160 2.12 4.19 3.51
CA GLN A 160 1.09 4.74 2.62
C GLN A 160 0.03 5.56 3.36
N LEU A 161 -0.30 5.17 4.60
CA LEU A 161 -1.23 5.91 5.46
C LEU A 161 -0.58 7.22 5.97
N THR A 162 0.73 7.19 6.25
CA THR A 162 1.50 8.38 6.60
C THR A 162 1.49 9.40 5.46
N ALA A 163 1.66 8.95 4.21
CA ALA A 163 1.53 9.80 3.03
C ALA A 163 0.11 10.39 2.91
N SER A 164 -0.93 9.57 3.11
CA SER A 164 -2.33 9.99 3.11
C SER A 164 -2.60 11.11 4.14
N LEU A 165 -2.16 10.95 5.39
CA LEU A 165 -2.32 11.95 6.45
C LEU A 165 -1.54 13.26 6.15
N ALA A 166 -0.35 13.15 5.56
CA ALA A 166 0.43 14.32 5.17
C ALA A 166 -0.29 15.13 4.06
N LEU A 167 -0.88 14.45 3.07
CA LEU A 167 -1.70 15.08 2.04
C LEU A 167 -2.94 15.76 2.62
N GLN A 168 -3.67 15.10 3.55
CA GLN A 168 -4.79 15.70 4.27
C GLN A 168 -4.39 16.97 5.01
N ALA A 169 -3.22 16.94 5.66
CA ALA A 169 -2.66 18.06 6.40
C ALA A 169 -2.01 19.12 5.51
N LYS A 170 -1.96 18.92 4.18
CA LYS A 170 -1.23 19.78 3.22
C LYS A 170 0.23 20.01 3.63
N ARG A 171 0.86 18.96 4.19
CA ARG A 171 2.27 18.98 4.60
C ARG A 171 3.13 18.31 3.54
N ASP A 172 4.36 18.79 3.38
CA ASP A 172 5.37 18.08 2.62
C ASP A 172 5.69 16.74 3.31
N ILE A 173 5.83 15.69 2.52
CA ILE A 173 6.09 14.35 3.03
C ILE A 173 7.60 14.14 3.21
N GLY A 174 8.39 14.61 2.25
CA GLY A 174 9.85 14.53 2.28
C GLY A 174 10.38 13.11 2.25
N ILE A 175 11.25 12.78 3.22
CA ILE A 175 11.86 11.44 3.34
C ILE A 175 11.13 10.65 4.41
N LEU A 176 10.69 9.43 4.05
CA LEU A 176 10.12 8.45 4.97
C LEU A 176 11.07 7.26 5.13
N SER A 177 11.30 6.86 6.36
CA SER A 177 12.05 5.64 6.69
C SER A 177 11.09 4.47 6.85
N MET A 178 11.38 3.36 6.22
CA MET A 178 10.58 2.13 6.31
C MET A 178 11.44 0.98 6.78
N GLN A 179 11.00 0.32 7.84
CA GLN A 179 11.57 -0.93 8.29
C GLN A 179 11.05 -2.08 7.44
N GLU A 180 11.95 -2.73 6.72
CA GLU A 180 11.64 -3.91 5.94
C GLU A 180 12.64 -5.02 6.26
N ARG A 181 12.17 -6.13 6.78
CA ARG A 181 13.00 -7.25 7.22
C ARG A 181 14.09 -6.80 8.21
N ASN A 182 15.37 -6.97 7.82
CA ASN A 182 16.55 -6.58 8.61
C ASN A 182 17.18 -5.25 8.12
N GLU A 183 16.44 -4.44 7.35
CA GLU A 183 16.95 -3.21 6.76
C GLU A 183 16.01 -2.05 7.05
N LEU A 184 16.60 -0.89 7.32
CA LEU A 184 15.91 0.39 7.26
C LEU A 184 16.15 1.00 5.88
N GLN A 185 15.08 1.29 5.18
CA GLN A 185 15.11 1.88 3.85
C GLN A 185 14.51 3.28 3.88
N GLU A 186 15.15 4.21 3.20
CA GLU A 186 14.66 5.58 3.08
C GLU A 186 14.10 5.82 1.68
N PHE A 187 12.92 6.42 1.66
CA PHE A 187 12.21 6.78 0.43
C PHE A 187 11.97 8.27 0.39
N LYS A 188 12.42 8.91 -0.68
CA LYS A 188 12.05 10.28 -1.01
C LYS A 188 10.67 10.27 -1.66
N ILE A 189 9.72 10.94 -1.03
CA ILE A 189 8.37 11.08 -1.54
C ILE A 189 8.20 12.49 -2.10
N THR A 190 7.91 12.58 -3.39
CA THR A 190 7.73 13.86 -4.08
C THR A 190 6.32 13.97 -4.62
N GLN A 191 5.60 15.00 -4.22
CA GLN A 191 4.30 15.31 -4.82
C GLN A 191 4.52 15.85 -6.23
N GLN A 192 3.78 15.27 -7.17
CA GLN A 192 3.73 15.69 -8.57
C GLN A 192 2.43 16.45 -8.88
N SER A 193 1.99 16.41 -10.12
CA SER A 193 0.71 16.98 -10.56
C SER A 193 -0.51 16.24 -9.99
N THR A 194 -1.67 16.84 -10.14
CA THR A 194 -2.95 16.14 -10.03
C THR A 194 -3.31 15.58 -11.40
N GLU A 195 -3.73 14.31 -11.43
CA GLU A 195 -4.11 13.62 -12.66
C GLU A 195 -5.52 13.01 -12.52
N GLN A 196 -6.28 13.00 -13.61
CA GLN A 196 -7.53 12.28 -13.67
C GLN A 196 -7.26 10.78 -13.86
N VAL A 197 -7.86 9.96 -13.00
CA VAL A 197 -7.74 8.50 -13.02
C VAL A 197 -9.11 7.89 -13.18
N HIS A 198 -9.26 7.04 -14.20
CA HIS A 198 -10.45 6.23 -14.39
C HIS A 198 -10.27 4.87 -13.69
N THR A 199 -11.25 4.47 -12.90
CA THR A 199 -11.29 3.19 -12.17
C THR A 199 -12.67 2.54 -12.31
N ASP A 200 -12.81 1.30 -11.90
CA ASP A 200 -14.12 0.63 -11.91
C ASP A 200 -15.11 1.29 -10.93
N ASP A 201 -14.61 2.00 -9.90
CA ASP A 201 -15.40 2.73 -8.90
C ASP A 201 -15.75 4.17 -9.34
N GLY A 202 -15.20 4.65 -10.45
CA GLY A 202 -15.43 5.96 -11.02
C GLY A 202 -14.17 6.73 -11.37
N ASP A 203 -14.34 8.01 -11.68
CA ASP A 203 -13.28 8.93 -12.05
C ASP A 203 -12.88 9.79 -10.85
N PHE A 204 -11.58 9.91 -10.63
CA PHE A 204 -11.00 10.66 -9.51
C PHE A 204 -9.97 11.66 -9.99
N ASN A 205 -9.95 12.86 -9.39
CA ASN A 205 -8.85 13.81 -9.54
C ASN A 205 -7.82 13.54 -8.46
N ALA A 206 -6.85 12.69 -8.75
CA ALA A 206 -5.94 12.17 -7.75
C ALA A 206 -4.63 12.95 -7.71
N VAL A 207 -4.12 13.21 -6.52
CA VAL A 207 -2.78 13.74 -6.29
C VAL A 207 -1.77 12.63 -6.50
N VAL A 208 -0.75 12.88 -7.31
CA VAL A 208 0.28 11.89 -7.65
C VAL A 208 1.48 12.07 -6.74
N LEU A 209 1.89 10.99 -6.09
CA LEU A 209 3.16 10.90 -5.35
C LEU A 209 4.12 9.98 -6.07
N LEU A 210 5.36 10.44 -6.25
CA LEU A 210 6.49 9.62 -6.68
C LEU A 210 7.29 9.21 -5.45
N SER A 211 7.58 7.92 -5.32
CA SER A 211 8.40 7.32 -4.27
C SER A 211 9.65 6.71 -4.87
N GLU A 212 10.81 7.15 -4.43
CA GLU A 212 12.12 6.69 -4.89
C GLU A 212 12.99 6.31 -3.70
N ARG A 213 13.66 5.17 -3.78
CA ARG A 213 14.58 4.73 -2.73
C ARG A 213 15.85 5.59 -2.76
N MET A 214 16.25 6.14 -1.60
CA MET A 214 17.44 7.00 -1.46
C MET A 214 18.76 6.28 -1.73
N SER A 215 18.84 4.97 -1.49
CA SER A 215 20.05 4.16 -1.73
C SER A 215 20.36 3.88 -3.22
N GLY A 216 19.63 4.50 -4.14
CA GLY A 216 19.83 4.34 -5.58
C GLY A 216 19.29 2.99 -6.08
N SER A 217 18.01 2.94 -6.38
CA SER A 217 17.34 1.78 -6.99
C SER A 217 16.90 2.12 -8.40
N SER A 218 16.95 1.15 -9.31
CA SER A 218 16.27 1.27 -10.60
C SER A 218 14.75 1.20 -10.50
N ARG A 219 14.22 1.07 -9.28
CA ARG A 219 12.79 0.96 -9.00
C ARG A 219 12.26 2.26 -8.42
N SER A 220 11.08 2.66 -8.89
CA SER A 220 10.29 3.75 -8.33
C SER A 220 8.82 3.34 -8.30
N SER A 221 8.04 4.02 -7.50
CA SER A 221 6.59 3.80 -7.44
C SER A 221 5.86 5.12 -7.54
N ARG A 222 4.74 5.12 -8.24
CA ARG A 222 3.80 6.26 -8.31
C ARG A 222 2.48 5.83 -7.68
N TYR A 223 1.88 6.72 -6.92
CA TYR A 223 0.61 6.50 -6.23
C TYR A 223 -0.33 7.67 -6.50
N TRP A 224 -1.57 7.39 -6.84
CA TRP A 224 -2.63 8.36 -7.08
C TRP A 224 -3.61 8.35 -5.92
N TYR A 225 -3.58 9.40 -5.13
CA TYR A 225 -4.39 9.54 -3.91
C TYR A 225 -5.61 10.41 -4.20
N ALA A 226 -6.83 9.90 -3.98
CA ALA A 226 -8.08 10.61 -4.23
C ALA A 226 -8.51 11.45 -3.01
N PRO A 227 -8.53 12.79 -3.10
CA PRO A 227 -8.98 13.65 -2.00
C PRO A 227 -10.41 13.33 -1.56
N GLU A 228 -11.30 13.01 -2.50
CA GLU A 228 -12.72 12.69 -2.26
C GLU A 228 -12.90 11.47 -1.37
N LEU A 229 -11.91 10.59 -1.34
CA LEU A 229 -11.88 9.37 -0.52
C LEU A 229 -11.04 9.54 0.75
N GLY A 230 -10.65 10.78 1.12
CA GLY A 230 -9.72 11.01 2.22
C GLY A 230 -8.29 10.57 1.90
N TYR A 231 -7.90 10.71 0.65
CA TYR A 231 -6.58 10.32 0.14
C TYR A 231 -6.31 8.81 0.28
N ILE A 232 -7.30 7.97 -0.01
CA ILE A 232 -7.09 6.56 -0.30
C ILE A 232 -6.47 6.45 -1.69
N PRO A 233 -5.43 5.63 -1.90
CA PRO A 233 -4.87 5.43 -3.24
C PRO A 233 -5.88 4.72 -4.14
N VAL A 234 -6.14 5.27 -5.33
CA VAL A 234 -7.06 4.70 -6.33
C VAL A 234 -6.32 4.01 -7.46
N HIS A 235 -5.03 4.33 -7.62
CA HIS A 235 -4.14 3.71 -8.57
C HIS A 235 -2.71 3.72 -8.03
N ALA A 236 -1.95 2.70 -8.37
CA ALA A 236 -0.51 2.66 -8.10
C ALA A 236 0.22 1.94 -9.22
N GLU A 237 1.42 2.42 -9.51
CA GLU A 237 2.34 1.82 -10.45
C GLU A 237 3.69 1.62 -9.80
N ARG A 238 4.31 0.48 -10.06
CA ARG A 238 5.72 0.31 -9.81
C ARG A 238 6.45 0.18 -11.12
N SER A 239 7.55 0.88 -11.23
CA SER A 239 8.46 0.83 -12.36
C SER A 239 9.79 0.18 -11.97
N SER A 240 10.35 -0.59 -12.87
CA SER A 240 11.71 -1.12 -12.79
C SER A 240 12.46 -0.78 -14.07
N HIS A 241 13.65 -0.16 -13.95
CA HIS A 241 14.42 0.32 -15.09
C HIS A 241 13.60 1.21 -16.04
N GLY A 242 12.74 2.08 -15.49
CA GLY A 242 11.90 3.01 -16.24
C GLY A 242 10.69 2.38 -16.96
N LYS A 243 10.41 1.09 -16.74
CA LYS A 243 9.23 0.40 -17.30
C LYS A 243 8.29 -0.01 -16.18
N VAL A 244 7.00 0.28 -16.37
CA VAL A 244 5.95 -0.16 -15.43
C VAL A 244 5.85 -1.69 -15.48
N ASP A 245 6.00 -2.31 -14.33
CA ASP A 245 5.94 -3.76 -14.16
C ASP A 245 4.79 -4.23 -13.28
N ILE A 246 4.32 -3.41 -12.34
CA ILE A 246 3.11 -3.66 -11.56
C ILE A 246 2.17 -2.47 -11.67
N VAL A 247 0.89 -2.78 -11.80
CA VAL A 247 -0.22 -1.82 -11.73
C VAL A 247 -1.23 -2.34 -10.72
N MET A 248 -1.64 -1.50 -9.80
CA MET A 248 -2.75 -1.71 -8.90
C MET A 248 -3.82 -0.67 -9.18
N GLN A 249 -5.07 -1.08 -9.37
CA GLN A 249 -6.18 -0.21 -9.72
C GLN A 249 -7.41 -0.51 -8.88
N LEU A 250 -8.03 0.54 -8.34
CA LEU A 250 -9.23 0.43 -7.52
C LEU A 250 -10.39 -0.18 -8.33
N LYS A 251 -11.06 -1.18 -7.77
CA LYS A 251 -12.32 -1.76 -8.27
C LYS A 251 -13.51 -1.17 -7.54
N TRP A 252 -13.42 -1.07 -6.23
CA TRP A 252 -14.41 -0.43 -5.37
C TRP A 252 -13.82 -0.10 -4.00
N VAL A 253 -14.42 0.88 -3.33
CA VAL A 253 -14.13 1.21 -1.94
C VAL A 253 -15.41 1.37 -1.13
N LYS A 254 -15.41 0.84 0.08
CA LYS A 254 -16.45 1.05 1.09
C LYS A 254 -15.82 1.77 2.28
N LEU A 255 -16.27 3.00 2.52
CA LEU A 255 -15.87 3.77 3.69
C LEU A 255 -16.66 3.31 4.90
N GLY A 256 -15.97 3.11 6.04
CA GLY A 256 -16.58 2.86 7.34
C GLY A 256 -17.23 4.11 7.94
N GLU A 257 -18.08 3.91 8.91
CA GLU A 257 -18.71 4.96 9.73
C GLU A 257 -17.74 5.52 10.75
#